data_4c5dd181a9abe78c5552b3dc6608904e
#
_entry.id   4c5dd181a9abe78c5552b3dc6608904e
#
_cell.length_a   1.000
_cell.length_b   1.000
_cell.length_c   1.000
_cell.angle_alpha   90.00
_cell.angle_beta   90.00
_cell.angle_gamma   90.00
#
_symmetry.space_group_name_H-M   'P 1'
#
loop_
_entity.id
_entity.type
_entity.pdbx_description
1 polymer ?
#
loop_
_entity_poly.entity_id
_entity_poly.type
_entity_poly.pdbx_seq_one_letter_code
_entity_poly.pdbx_strand_id
1 'polypeptide(L)'
;MSVCTGSALLAKAGLLDGLAATSNKMFFELARSQGDKVDWQESARWVDAGQYVTSSGVSAGTDMALAVIERVFDAELAEQVVNYTEYQWHRQADADPFAQLLNQGVTPS
;
A
#
# COMPACT_ATOMS: atom_id res chain seq x y z
N MET A 1 -9.35 -0.48 2.86
CA MET A 1 -8.17 -0.17 2.03
C MET A 1 -7.65 1.22 2.33
N SER A 2 -6.36 1.39 2.27
CA SER A 2 -5.75 2.73 2.33
C SER A 2 -4.70 2.88 1.26
N VAL A 3 -4.50 4.10 0.79
CA VAL A 3 -3.53 4.45 -0.25
C VAL A 3 -2.62 5.55 0.29
N CYS A 4 -1.34 5.46 -0.06
CA CYS A 4 -0.34 6.48 0.25
C CYS A 4 -0.23 6.67 1.78
N THR A 5 -0.39 7.89 2.28
CA THR A 5 -0.29 8.19 3.71
C THR A 5 -1.57 7.88 4.49
N GLY A 6 -2.62 7.36 3.83
CA GLY A 6 -3.87 6.97 4.51
C GLY A 6 -3.66 5.95 5.61
N SER A 7 -2.66 5.07 5.48
CA SER A 7 -2.32 4.09 6.52
C SER A 7 -1.87 4.75 7.83
N ALA A 8 -1.36 5.98 7.78
CA ALA A 8 -1.01 6.72 9.00
C ALA A 8 -2.24 6.97 9.87
N LEU A 9 -3.38 7.28 9.26
CA LEU A 9 -4.64 7.48 9.97
C LEU A 9 -5.12 6.17 10.61
N LEU A 10 -5.05 5.07 9.87
CA LEU A 10 -5.43 3.76 10.39
C LEU A 10 -4.52 3.33 11.54
N ALA A 11 -3.21 3.59 11.42
CA ALA A 11 -2.24 3.29 12.46
C ALA A 11 -2.51 4.12 13.73
N LYS A 12 -2.80 5.41 13.57
CA LYS A 12 -3.12 6.29 14.69
C LYS A 12 -4.37 5.83 15.44
N ALA A 13 -5.34 5.29 14.71
CA ALA A 13 -6.56 4.76 15.28
C ALA A 13 -6.37 3.40 15.98
N GLY A 14 -5.19 2.79 15.88
CA GLY A 14 -4.90 1.49 16.47
C GLY A 14 -5.39 0.30 15.66
N LEU A 15 -5.93 0.54 14.47
CA LEU A 15 -6.55 -0.51 13.66
C LEU A 15 -5.52 -1.45 13.01
N LEU A 16 -4.27 -1.03 12.89
CA LEU A 16 -3.22 -1.81 12.26
C LEU A 16 -2.28 -2.47 13.27
N ASP A 17 -2.53 -2.33 14.57
CA ASP A 17 -1.66 -2.90 15.60
C ASP A 17 -1.53 -4.41 15.42
N GLY A 18 -0.29 -4.89 15.40
CA GLY A 18 0.03 -6.31 15.21
C GLY A 18 -0.07 -6.78 13.76
N LEU A 19 -0.43 -5.93 12.82
CA LEU A 19 -0.58 -6.27 11.41
C LEU A 19 0.57 -5.72 10.57
N ALA A 20 0.83 -6.37 9.44
CA ALA A 20 1.74 -5.84 8.44
C ALA A 20 1.03 -4.75 7.62
N ALA A 21 1.76 -3.69 7.28
CA ALA A 21 1.22 -2.58 6.50
C ALA A 21 2.34 -1.86 5.75
N THR A 22 1.96 -1.03 4.79
CA THR A 22 2.89 -0.16 4.10
C THR A 22 2.26 1.23 3.89
N SER A 23 3.06 2.16 3.39
CA SER A 23 2.66 3.54 3.19
C SER A 23 3.45 4.15 2.04
N ASN A 24 3.20 5.41 1.74
CA ASN A 24 3.98 6.17 0.79
C ASN A 24 5.46 6.15 1.18
N LYS A 25 6.35 5.90 0.23
CA LYS A 25 7.77 5.72 0.54
C LYS A 25 8.45 7.03 0.92
N MET A 26 8.10 8.12 0.27
CA MET A 26 8.72 9.42 0.57
C MET A 26 8.35 9.93 1.97
N PHE A 27 7.21 9.53 2.50
CA PHE A 27 6.70 9.96 3.81
C PHE A 27 6.52 8.78 4.76
N PHE A 28 7.32 7.74 4.58
CA PHE A 28 7.17 6.48 5.33
C PHE A 28 7.35 6.69 6.84
N GLU A 29 8.28 7.55 7.25
CA GLU A 29 8.52 7.82 8.65
C GLU A 29 7.32 8.50 9.32
N LEU A 30 6.56 9.31 8.59
CA LEU A 30 5.32 9.88 9.09
C LEU A 30 4.34 8.79 9.49
N ALA A 31 4.15 7.79 8.63
CA ALA A 31 3.26 6.68 8.93
C ALA A 31 3.79 5.85 10.11
N ARG A 32 5.08 5.54 10.10
CA ARG A 32 5.72 4.76 11.16
C ARG A 32 5.55 5.42 12.52
N SER A 33 5.65 6.74 12.59
CA SER A 33 5.52 7.49 13.84
C SER A 33 4.11 7.42 14.44
N GLN A 34 3.10 7.05 13.66
CA GLN A 34 1.71 6.96 14.12
C GLN A 34 1.34 5.58 14.66
N GLY A 35 2.17 4.56 14.46
CA GLY A 35 1.86 3.22 14.95
C GLY A 35 3.13 2.41 15.20
N ASP A 36 3.57 2.35 16.46
CA ASP A 36 4.77 1.61 16.86
C ASP A 36 4.53 0.10 16.98
N LYS A 37 3.28 -0.33 16.94
CA LYS A 37 2.90 -1.74 17.01
C LYS A 37 2.57 -2.34 15.63
N VAL A 38 2.78 -1.58 14.56
CA VAL A 38 2.54 -2.01 13.20
C VAL A 38 3.84 -2.58 12.61
N ASP A 39 3.72 -3.71 11.91
CA ASP A 39 4.85 -4.30 11.19
C ASP A 39 4.97 -3.61 9.83
N TRP A 40 5.66 -2.48 9.78
CA TRP A 40 5.81 -1.66 8.59
C TRP A 40 6.75 -2.31 7.58
N GLN A 41 6.25 -2.49 6.34
CA GLN A 41 6.98 -3.12 5.23
C GLN A 41 7.53 -2.03 4.31
N GLU A 42 8.83 -1.79 4.39
CA GLU A 42 9.49 -0.69 3.66
C GLU A 42 9.57 -0.90 2.16
N SER A 43 9.60 -2.15 1.71
CA SER A 43 9.77 -2.47 0.29
C SER A 43 8.48 -2.92 -0.38
N ALA A 44 7.40 -3.06 0.36
CA ALA A 44 6.14 -3.52 -0.20
C ALA A 44 5.46 -2.43 -1.02
N ARG A 45 4.87 -2.83 -2.13
CA ARG A 45 4.04 -1.97 -2.95
C ARG A 45 2.63 -1.89 -2.39
N TRP A 46 2.11 -3.02 -1.92
CA TRP A 46 0.91 -3.07 -1.07
C TRP A 46 1.02 -4.28 -0.15
N VAL A 47 0.25 -4.24 0.93
CA VAL A 47 0.17 -5.32 1.92
C VAL A 47 -1.28 -5.69 2.14
N ASP A 48 -1.61 -6.96 1.94
CA ASP A 48 -2.92 -7.52 2.23
C ASP A 48 -2.84 -8.24 3.58
N ALA A 49 -3.37 -7.61 4.63
CA ALA A 49 -3.41 -8.17 5.98
C ALA A 49 -4.79 -8.72 6.32
N GLY A 50 -5.57 -9.10 5.30
CA GLY A 50 -6.90 -9.67 5.48
C GLY A 50 -7.98 -8.61 5.43
N GLN A 51 -8.41 -8.12 6.59
CA GLN A 51 -9.42 -7.07 6.68
C GLN A 51 -8.87 -5.71 6.22
N TYR A 52 -7.58 -5.45 6.47
CA TYR A 52 -6.94 -4.19 6.12
C TYR A 52 -5.94 -4.41 5.01
N VAL A 53 -6.07 -3.64 3.93
CA VAL A 53 -5.13 -3.66 2.81
C VAL A 53 -4.59 -2.26 2.64
N THR A 54 -3.27 -2.12 2.72
CA THR A 54 -2.58 -0.83 2.63
C THR A 54 -1.66 -0.80 1.42
N SER A 55 -1.49 0.36 0.81
CA SER A 55 -0.61 0.49 -0.35
C SER A 55 0.32 1.68 -0.22
N SER A 56 1.37 1.67 -1.03
CA SER A 56 2.33 2.75 -1.19
C SER A 56 1.68 3.94 -1.91
N GLY A 57 2.32 4.53 -2.91
CA GLY A 57 1.80 5.70 -3.62
C GLY A 57 0.53 5.43 -4.43
N VAL A 58 0.06 6.46 -5.12
CA VAL A 58 -1.24 6.43 -5.82
C VAL A 58 -1.30 5.32 -6.86
N SER A 59 -0.24 5.14 -7.67
CA SER A 59 -0.23 4.09 -8.70
C SER A 59 -0.23 2.70 -8.08
N ALA A 60 0.47 2.53 -6.94
CA ALA A 60 0.42 1.28 -6.18
C ALA A 60 -0.99 1.01 -5.64
N GLY A 61 -1.73 2.07 -5.31
CA GLY A 61 -3.13 1.95 -4.89
C GLY A 61 -4.01 1.36 -5.98
N THR A 62 -3.76 1.71 -7.23
CA THR A 62 -4.48 1.12 -8.37
C THR A 62 -4.17 -0.37 -8.50
N ASP A 63 -2.89 -0.74 -8.40
CA ASP A 63 -2.48 -2.15 -8.43
C ASP A 63 -3.11 -2.93 -7.27
N MET A 64 -3.11 -2.34 -6.08
CA MET A 64 -3.74 -2.92 -4.90
C MET A 64 -5.24 -3.14 -5.12
N ALA A 65 -5.93 -2.15 -5.68
CA ALA A 65 -7.37 -2.25 -5.93
C ALA A 65 -7.69 -3.42 -6.87
N LEU A 66 -6.86 -3.61 -7.90
CA LEU A 66 -7.00 -4.76 -8.81
C LEU A 66 -6.76 -6.07 -8.09
N ALA A 67 -5.76 -6.13 -7.20
CA ALA A 67 -5.49 -7.33 -6.39
C ALA A 67 -6.67 -7.63 -5.45
N VAL A 68 -7.31 -6.62 -4.89
CA VAL A 68 -8.50 -6.80 -4.04
C VAL A 68 -9.68 -7.30 -4.87
N ILE A 69 -9.88 -6.79 -6.07
CA ILE A 69 -10.91 -7.31 -6.99
C ILE A 69 -10.67 -8.79 -7.29
N GLU A 70 -9.43 -9.16 -7.57
CA GLU A 70 -9.07 -10.57 -7.83
C GLU A 70 -9.40 -11.45 -6.62
N ARG A 71 -9.08 -10.99 -5.42
CA ARG A 71 -9.31 -11.76 -4.20
C ARG A 71 -10.80 -11.89 -3.86
N VAL A 72 -11.54 -10.79 -3.98
CA VAL A 72 -12.95 -10.74 -3.55
C VAL A 72 -13.88 -11.34 -4.60
N PHE A 73 -13.56 -11.17 -5.87
CA PHE A 73 -14.37 -11.67 -6.98
C PHE A 73 -13.63 -12.78 -7.72
N ASP A 74 -12.84 -12.43 -8.75
CA ASP A 74 -12.01 -13.38 -9.49
C ASP A 74 -10.97 -12.65 -10.36
N ALA A 75 -10.01 -13.43 -10.88
CA ALA A 75 -8.95 -12.91 -11.73
C ALA A 75 -9.49 -12.42 -13.07
N GLU A 76 -10.55 -13.04 -13.59
CA GLU A 76 -11.14 -12.64 -14.88
C GLU A 76 -11.71 -11.24 -14.81
N LEU A 77 -12.42 -10.90 -13.73
CA LEU A 77 -12.96 -9.56 -13.55
C LEU A 77 -11.85 -8.53 -13.45
N ALA A 78 -10.77 -8.83 -12.70
CA ALA A 78 -9.63 -7.93 -12.61
C ALA A 78 -9.01 -7.67 -13.98
N GLU A 79 -8.84 -8.73 -14.80
CA GLU A 79 -8.31 -8.58 -16.16
C GLU A 79 -9.24 -7.74 -17.06
N GLN A 80 -10.55 -7.89 -16.92
CA GLN A 80 -11.51 -7.07 -17.66
C GLN A 80 -11.34 -5.59 -17.31
N VAL A 81 -11.15 -5.27 -16.03
CA VAL A 81 -10.92 -3.89 -15.59
C VAL A 81 -9.62 -3.35 -16.15
N VAL A 82 -8.55 -4.15 -16.12
CA VAL A 82 -7.25 -3.79 -16.70
C VAL A 82 -7.40 -3.44 -18.18
N ASN A 83 -8.09 -4.29 -18.94
CA ASN A 83 -8.28 -4.09 -20.37
C ASN A 83 -9.16 -2.86 -20.66
N TYR A 84 -10.22 -2.69 -19.90
CA TYR A 84 -11.14 -1.56 -20.08
C TYR A 84 -10.45 -0.22 -19.80
N THR A 85 -9.59 -0.17 -18.79
CA THR A 85 -8.89 1.06 -18.39
C THR A 85 -7.55 1.24 -19.12
N GLU A 86 -7.12 0.26 -19.92
CA GLU A 86 -5.83 0.25 -20.58
C GLU A 86 -4.68 0.47 -19.60
N TYR A 87 -4.78 -0.16 -18.41
CA TYR A 87 -3.82 0.00 -17.36
C TYR A 87 -2.75 -1.10 -17.40
N GLN A 88 -1.51 -0.75 -17.07
CA GLN A 88 -0.43 -1.72 -16.91
C GLN A 88 -0.35 -2.14 -15.45
N TRP A 89 -0.91 -3.30 -15.14
CA TRP A 89 -1.01 -3.79 -13.77
C TRP A 89 0.33 -4.37 -13.30
N HIS A 90 0.89 -3.79 -12.24
CA HIS A 90 2.07 -4.30 -11.56
C HIS A 90 1.62 -5.24 -10.45
N ARG A 91 1.79 -6.55 -10.66
CA ARG A 91 1.19 -7.58 -9.80
C ARG A 91 2.02 -7.97 -8.59
N GLN A 92 3.27 -7.52 -8.49
CA GLN A 92 4.19 -7.94 -7.44
C GLN A 92 4.07 -7.04 -6.22
N ALA A 93 3.35 -7.51 -5.20
CA ALA A 93 3.02 -6.74 -3.99
C ALA A 93 4.24 -6.35 -3.17
N ASP A 94 5.26 -7.21 -3.13
CA ASP A 94 6.41 -7.05 -2.25
C ASP A 94 7.57 -6.27 -2.88
N ALA A 95 7.42 -5.79 -4.10
CA ALA A 95 8.48 -5.09 -4.81
C ALA A 95 8.02 -3.70 -5.27
N ASP A 96 8.28 -2.70 -4.43
CA ASP A 96 8.00 -1.32 -4.79
C ASP A 96 9.25 -0.67 -5.38
N PRO A 97 9.23 -0.32 -6.69
CA PRO A 97 10.39 0.33 -7.31
C PRO A 97 10.72 1.69 -6.69
N PHE A 98 9.78 2.28 -5.96
CA PHE A 98 9.98 3.55 -5.29
C PHE A 98 10.49 3.43 -3.85
N ALA A 99 10.80 2.21 -3.38
CA ALA A 99 11.40 1.99 -2.05
C ALA A 99 12.73 2.73 -1.90
N GLN A 100 13.46 2.95 -2.99
CA GLN A 100 14.69 3.73 -2.98
C GLN A 100 14.49 5.19 -2.59
N LEU A 101 13.25 5.69 -2.63
CA LEU A 101 12.89 7.05 -2.24
C LEU A 101 12.48 7.15 -0.78
N LEU A 102 12.73 6.10 0.02
CA LEU A 102 12.28 6.02 1.40
C LEU A 102 12.67 7.27 2.18
N ASN A 103 11.65 7.93 2.75
CA ASN A 103 11.78 9.11 3.61
C ASN A 103 12.39 10.36 2.94
N GLN A 104 12.55 10.39 1.62
CA GLN A 104 13.13 11.55 0.94
C GLN A 104 12.19 12.77 0.92
N GLY A 105 10.87 12.56 1.13
CA GLY A 105 9.92 13.67 1.24
C GLY A 105 9.96 14.35 2.60
N VAL A 106 10.55 13.69 3.62
CA VAL A 106 10.77 14.24 4.95
C VAL A 106 12.18 14.79 4.97
N THR A 107 12.34 16.05 4.60
CA THR A 107 13.66 16.67 4.57
C THR A 107 14.19 16.88 5.97
N PRO A 108 15.35 16.33 6.32
CA PRO A 108 16.04 16.76 7.51
C PRO A 108 16.49 18.21 7.28
N SER A 109 16.05 19.07 8.13
CA SER A 109 16.47 20.48 8.10
C SER A 109 17.90 20.61 8.62
#